data_86e6c18e51fa6447366f5873c200c160
#
_entry.id   86e6c18e51fa6447366f5873c200c160
#
_cell.length_a   1.000
_cell.length_b   1.000
_cell.length_c   1.000
_cell.angle_alpha   90.00
_cell.angle_beta   90.00
_cell.angle_gamma   90.00
#
_symmetry.space_group_name_H-M   'P 1'
#
loop_
_entity.id
_entity.type
_entity.pdbx_description
1 polymer ?
#
loop_
_entity_poly.entity_id
_entity_poly.type
_entity_poly.pdbx_seq_one_letter_code
_entity_poly.pdbx_strand_id
1 'polypeptide(L)'
;MNDTLVRTSEFSPAKAHLSDVMTQVFHGHQPQLVSRHRGKEQMLLMRPDDLVAMLVDQHLEVLAVIDGDEVTLRVPALGVLGFGDTLEEATEDLLVELRTYATRFFRDPARFMPTSRASHAGALLRFALSNLEAQRQMLFEGQDAEPGPSLAAAG
;
A
#
# COMPACT_ATOMS: atom_id res chain seq x y z
N MET A 1 -14.97 9.29 28.70
CA MET A 1 -14.09 10.22 27.94
C MET A 1 -13.23 9.37 27.04
N ASN A 2 -13.41 9.46 25.73
CA ASN A 2 -12.43 8.93 24.81
C ASN A 2 -11.26 9.91 24.81
N ASP A 3 -10.23 9.56 25.53
CA ASP A 3 -8.97 10.30 25.55
C ASP A 3 -8.20 10.01 24.27
N THR A 4 -8.77 10.45 23.14
CA THR A 4 -8.18 10.26 21.83
C THR A 4 -7.15 11.35 21.62
N LEU A 5 -5.90 10.96 21.42
CA LEU A 5 -4.79 11.89 21.14
C LEU A 5 -4.94 12.61 19.79
N VAL A 6 -5.83 12.13 18.95
CA VAL A 6 -6.16 12.71 17.65
C VAL A 6 -7.40 13.60 17.80
N ARG A 7 -7.38 14.77 17.17
CA ARG A 7 -8.51 15.70 17.17
C ARG A 7 -9.78 15.01 16.66
N THR A 8 -10.84 15.10 17.46
CA THR A 8 -12.13 14.46 17.15
C THR A 8 -13.21 15.52 16.96
N SER A 9 -14.03 15.35 15.95
CA SER A 9 -15.21 16.16 15.66
C SER A 9 -16.44 15.27 15.53
N GLU A 10 -17.61 15.76 15.99
CA GLU A 10 -18.88 15.11 15.69
C GLU A 10 -19.24 15.30 14.21
N PHE A 11 -19.98 14.33 13.64
CA PHE A 11 -20.32 14.29 12.22
C PHE A 11 -21.02 15.55 11.73
N SER A 12 -22.01 16.04 12.48
CA SER A 12 -22.80 17.20 12.04
C SER A 12 -21.98 18.49 11.92
N PRO A 13 -21.17 18.89 12.93
CA PRO A 13 -20.23 20.00 12.77
C PRO A 13 -19.20 19.77 11.67
N ALA A 14 -18.63 18.57 11.55
CA ALA A 14 -17.64 18.25 10.51
C ALA A 14 -18.26 18.38 9.11
N LYS A 15 -19.48 17.90 8.92
CA LYS A 15 -20.22 18.05 7.66
C LYS A 15 -20.50 19.51 7.31
N ALA A 16 -20.94 20.30 8.29
CA ALA A 16 -21.27 21.72 8.11
C ALA A 16 -20.03 22.56 7.73
N HIS A 17 -18.83 22.17 8.22
CA HIS A 17 -17.57 22.85 8.01
C HIS A 17 -16.52 21.97 7.32
N LEU A 18 -16.96 21.13 6.39
CA LEU A 18 -16.06 20.14 5.75
C LEU A 18 -14.89 20.80 5.03
N SER A 19 -15.06 21.96 4.41
CA SER A 19 -14.00 22.71 3.77
C SER A 19 -12.89 23.09 4.78
N ASP A 20 -13.27 23.55 5.96
CA ASP A 20 -12.32 23.91 7.01
C ASP A 20 -11.60 22.67 7.56
N VAL A 21 -12.34 21.56 7.73
CA VAL A 21 -11.78 20.28 8.14
C VAL A 21 -10.73 19.81 7.14
N MET A 22 -11.06 19.84 5.84
CA MET A 22 -10.13 19.44 4.78
C MET A 22 -8.90 20.35 4.72
N THR A 23 -9.08 21.66 4.91
CA THR A 23 -7.96 22.61 4.97
C THR A 23 -7.00 22.29 6.11
N GLN A 24 -7.52 21.98 7.28
CA GLN A 24 -6.69 21.62 8.46
C GLN A 24 -5.97 20.29 8.25
N VAL A 25 -6.65 19.29 7.69
CA VAL A 25 -6.05 18.00 7.38
C VAL A 25 -4.98 18.13 6.29
N PHE A 26 -5.27 18.86 5.22
CA PHE A 26 -4.37 18.96 4.06
C PHE A 26 -3.19 19.89 4.30
N HIS A 27 -3.44 21.12 4.75
CA HIS A 27 -2.38 22.12 4.96
C HIS A 27 -1.73 22.03 6.32
N GLY A 28 -2.49 21.63 7.34
CA GLY A 28 -1.98 21.47 8.70
C GLY A 28 -1.36 20.12 9.00
N HIS A 29 -1.46 19.15 8.09
CA HIS A 29 -1.03 17.76 8.32
C HIS A 29 -1.61 17.16 9.60
N GLN A 30 -2.84 17.55 9.95
CA GLN A 30 -3.49 17.16 11.19
C GLN A 30 -4.56 16.09 10.92
N PRO A 31 -4.31 14.83 11.29
CA PRO A 31 -5.36 13.81 11.21
C PRO A 31 -6.55 14.20 12.09
N GLN A 32 -7.77 13.91 11.61
CA GLN A 32 -8.99 14.14 12.36
C GLN A 32 -9.88 12.91 12.37
N LEU A 33 -10.42 12.58 13.53
CA LEU A 33 -11.49 11.61 13.66
C LEU A 33 -12.84 12.31 13.53
N VAL A 34 -13.69 11.76 12.68
CA VAL A 34 -15.10 12.15 12.60
C VAL A 34 -15.94 11.04 13.21
N SER A 35 -16.73 11.40 14.22
CA SER A 35 -17.50 10.48 15.03
C SER A 35 -18.99 10.74 14.90
N ARG A 36 -19.81 9.67 14.90
CA ARG A 36 -21.27 9.76 15.00
C ARG A 36 -21.82 8.65 15.89
N HIS A 37 -23.10 8.77 16.22
CA HIS A 37 -23.80 7.81 17.09
C HIS A 37 -23.09 7.57 18.43
N ARG A 38 -22.62 8.66 19.08
CA ARG A 38 -21.92 8.61 20.36
C ARG A 38 -20.65 7.75 20.32
N GLY A 39 -19.87 7.88 19.25
CA GLY A 39 -18.61 7.18 19.09
C GLY A 39 -18.72 5.73 18.57
N LYS A 40 -19.93 5.26 18.23
CA LYS A 40 -20.09 3.93 17.67
C LYS A 40 -19.54 3.79 16.24
N GLU A 41 -19.54 4.89 15.51
CA GLU A 41 -18.98 4.96 14.16
C GLU A 41 -17.94 6.06 14.11
N GLN A 42 -16.75 5.72 13.68
CA GLN A 42 -15.64 6.67 13.58
C GLN A 42 -14.94 6.48 12.25
N MET A 43 -14.53 7.59 11.64
CA MET A 43 -13.70 7.62 10.45
C MET A 43 -12.49 8.51 10.67
N LEU A 44 -11.34 8.10 10.17
CA LEU A 44 -10.13 8.90 10.15
C LEU A 44 -10.03 9.63 8.81
N LEU A 45 -9.87 10.96 8.88
CA LEU A 45 -9.48 11.81 7.77
C LEU A 45 -7.99 12.09 7.89
N MET A 46 -7.24 11.78 6.86
CA MET A 46 -5.80 11.95 6.82
C MET A 46 -5.36 12.27 5.40
N ARG A 47 -4.32 13.10 5.26
CA ARG A 47 -3.72 13.38 3.98
C ARG A 47 -3.04 12.10 3.44
N PRO A 48 -3.28 11.69 2.17
CA PRO A 48 -2.69 10.47 1.62
C PRO A 48 -1.17 10.43 1.69
N ASP A 49 -0.48 11.54 1.39
CA ASP A 49 0.98 11.59 1.43
C ASP A 49 1.55 11.35 2.83
N ASP A 50 0.86 11.83 3.86
CA ASP A 50 1.26 11.60 5.26
C ASP A 50 1.12 10.12 5.62
N LEU A 51 0.05 9.47 5.16
CA LEU A 51 -0.15 8.04 5.36
C LEU A 51 0.89 7.21 4.60
N VAL A 52 1.20 7.57 3.36
CA VAL A 52 2.26 6.90 2.59
C VAL A 52 3.61 7.01 3.30
N ALA A 53 3.94 8.17 3.86
CA ALA A 53 5.17 8.36 4.63
C ALA A 53 5.22 7.48 5.90
N MET A 54 4.08 7.30 6.57
CA MET A 54 3.98 6.40 7.74
C MET A 54 4.11 4.92 7.38
N LEU A 55 3.80 4.56 6.14
CA LEU A 55 3.87 3.20 5.62
C LEU A 55 5.20 2.89 4.90
N VAL A 56 6.22 3.73 5.06
CA VAL A 56 7.49 3.63 4.32
C VAL A 56 8.18 2.28 4.50
N ASP A 57 8.05 1.65 5.65
CA ASP A 57 8.63 0.33 5.96
C ASP A 57 7.76 -0.85 5.50
N GLN A 58 6.61 -0.57 4.91
CA GLN A 58 5.74 -1.60 4.36
C GLN A 58 6.15 -1.92 2.92
N HIS A 59 6.71 -3.11 2.72
CA HIS A 59 7.26 -3.56 1.44
C HIS A 59 6.57 -4.81 0.92
N LEU A 60 6.57 -4.94 -0.41
CA LEU A 60 6.27 -6.19 -1.10
C LEU A 60 7.58 -6.82 -1.55
N GLU A 61 7.81 -8.07 -1.16
CA GLU A 61 8.94 -8.83 -1.69
C GLU A 61 8.68 -9.15 -3.16
N VAL A 62 9.60 -8.75 -4.01
CA VAL A 62 9.58 -9.06 -5.45
C VAL A 62 10.79 -9.92 -5.78
N LEU A 63 10.54 -11.08 -6.36
CA LEU A 63 11.57 -12.02 -6.81
C LEU A 63 11.61 -12.05 -8.33
N ALA A 64 12.83 -12.00 -8.88
CA ALA A 64 13.06 -12.13 -10.30
C ALA A 64 13.58 -13.54 -10.63
N VAL A 65 13.03 -14.14 -11.66
CA VAL A 65 13.50 -15.41 -12.24
C VAL A 65 13.76 -15.16 -13.72
N ILE A 66 14.95 -15.52 -14.16
CA ILE A 66 15.36 -15.43 -15.57
C ILE A 66 15.54 -16.85 -16.09
N ASP A 67 14.81 -17.19 -17.14
CA ASP A 67 14.89 -18.48 -17.80
C ASP A 67 15.01 -18.26 -19.32
N GLY A 68 16.24 -18.43 -19.83
CA GLY A 68 16.56 -18.10 -21.21
C GLY A 68 16.37 -16.62 -21.49
N ASP A 69 15.48 -16.30 -22.42
CA ASP A 69 15.12 -14.93 -22.82
C ASP A 69 13.89 -14.39 -22.07
N GLU A 70 13.32 -15.15 -21.14
CA GLU A 70 12.12 -14.75 -20.39
C GLU A 70 12.49 -14.26 -18.99
N VAL A 71 11.94 -13.12 -18.60
CA VAL A 71 12.01 -12.55 -17.25
C VAL A 71 10.65 -12.68 -16.58
N THR A 72 10.60 -13.35 -15.45
CA THR A 72 9.42 -13.41 -14.59
C THR A 72 9.68 -12.68 -13.29
N LEU A 73 8.84 -11.70 -12.99
CA LEU A 73 8.77 -11.07 -11.67
C LEU A 73 7.59 -11.66 -10.89
N ARG A 74 7.80 -11.95 -9.62
CA ARG A 74 6.72 -12.47 -8.76
C ARG A 74 6.70 -11.81 -7.40
N VAL A 75 5.49 -11.62 -6.88
CA VAL A 75 5.22 -11.25 -5.49
C VAL A 75 4.65 -12.49 -4.79
N PRO A 76 5.48 -13.31 -4.12
CA PRO A 76 5.05 -14.62 -3.59
C PRO A 76 3.89 -14.49 -2.61
N ALA A 77 3.93 -13.49 -1.76
CA ALA A 77 2.93 -13.24 -0.74
C ALA A 77 1.51 -13.03 -1.28
N LEU A 78 1.39 -12.50 -2.50
CA LEU A 78 0.12 -12.21 -3.15
C LEU A 78 -0.23 -13.20 -4.27
N GLY A 79 0.76 -13.99 -4.71
CA GLY A 79 0.61 -14.87 -5.87
C GLY A 79 0.46 -14.08 -7.18
N VAL A 80 1.06 -12.89 -7.27
CA VAL A 80 1.02 -12.04 -8.46
C VAL A 80 2.30 -12.20 -9.24
N LEU A 81 2.19 -12.28 -10.56
CA LEU A 81 3.28 -12.49 -11.52
C LEU A 81 3.25 -11.42 -12.61
N GLY A 82 4.42 -11.08 -13.12
CA GLY A 82 4.60 -10.28 -14.32
C GLY A 82 5.66 -10.91 -15.22
N PHE A 83 5.46 -10.88 -16.52
CA PHE A 83 6.29 -11.54 -17.53
C PHE A 83 6.75 -10.55 -18.59
N GLY A 84 7.91 -10.83 -19.18
CA GLY A 84 8.43 -10.07 -20.31
C GLY A 84 9.73 -10.68 -20.82
N ASP A 85 10.15 -10.25 -22.02
CA ASP A 85 11.45 -10.60 -22.58
C ASP A 85 12.57 -9.73 -21.99
N THR A 86 12.19 -8.67 -21.31
CA THR A 86 13.09 -7.77 -20.58
C THR A 86 12.59 -7.52 -19.17
N LEU A 87 13.50 -7.07 -18.29
CA LEU A 87 13.13 -6.67 -16.93
C LEU A 87 12.09 -5.53 -16.96
N GLU A 88 12.18 -4.61 -17.90
CA GLU A 88 11.26 -3.50 -18.06
C GLU A 88 9.85 -3.97 -18.41
N GLU A 89 9.73 -4.86 -19.40
CA GLU A 89 8.45 -5.45 -19.80
C GLU A 89 7.81 -6.24 -18.66
N ALA A 90 8.58 -7.09 -17.97
CA ALA A 90 8.12 -7.82 -16.80
C ALA A 90 7.67 -6.88 -15.66
N THR A 91 8.35 -5.74 -15.50
CA THR A 91 7.98 -4.72 -14.51
C THR A 91 6.65 -4.06 -14.85
N GLU A 92 6.45 -3.67 -16.11
CA GLU A 92 5.18 -3.08 -16.55
C GLU A 92 4.02 -4.06 -16.40
N ASP A 93 4.23 -5.32 -16.78
CA ASP A 93 3.22 -6.36 -16.62
C ASP A 93 2.89 -6.59 -15.14
N LEU A 94 3.89 -6.70 -14.27
CA LEU A 94 3.70 -6.82 -12.82
C LEU A 94 2.93 -5.63 -12.24
N LEU A 95 3.22 -4.41 -12.68
CA LEU A 95 2.50 -3.21 -12.23
C LEU A 95 1.01 -3.27 -12.56
N VAL A 96 0.66 -3.72 -13.77
CA VAL A 96 -0.74 -3.90 -14.19
C VAL A 96 -1.43 -4.92 -13.30
N GLU A 97 -0.79 -6.06 -13.07
CA GLU A 97 -1.34 -7.14 -12.23
C GLU A 97 -1.48 -6.71 -10.75
N LEU A 98 -0.49 -6.02 -10.20
CA LEU A 98 -0.58 -5.49 -8.83
C LEU A 98 -1.69 -4.45 -8.67
N ARG A 99 -1.89 -3.58 -9.64
CA ARG A 99 -3.00 -2.61 -9.63
C ARG A 99 -4.35 -3.30 -9.68
N THR A 100 -4.46 -4.31 -10.50
CA THR A 100 -5.66 -5.15 -10.59
C THR A 100 -5.93 -5.85 -9.25
N TYR A 101 -4.89 -6.41 -8.64
CA TYR A 101 -4.99 -7.04 -7.32
C TYR A 101 -5.40 -6.03 -6.24
N ALA A 102 -4.74 -4.88 -6.15
CA ALA A 102 -5.05 -3.84 -5.17
C ALA A 102 -6.49 -3.33 -5.34
N THR A 103 -6.94 -3.14 -6.56
CA THR A 103 -8.31 -2.73 -6.86
C THR A 103 -9.34 -3.74 -6.33
N ARG A 104 -9.10 -5.03 -6.53
CA ARG A 104 -9.96 -6.10 -6.01
C ARG A 104 -9.93 -6.15 -4.49
N PHE A 105 -8.75 -6.01 -3.90
CA PHE A 105 -8.57 -6.01 -2.44
C PHE A 105 -9.39 -4.89 -1.79
N PHE A 106 -9.29 -3.66 -2.27
CA PHE A 106 -9.96 -2.50 -1.67
C PHE A 106 -11.45 -2.37 -2.06
N ARG A 107 -11.93 -3.12 -3.06
CA ARG A 107 -13.37 -3.24 -3.33
C ARG A 107 -14.10 -4.12 -2.32
N ASP A 108 -13.45 -5.16 -1.85
CA ASP A 108 -14.02 -6.12 -0.91
C ASP A 108 -12.97 -6.54 0.13
N PRO A 109 -12.55 -5.60 1.02
CA PRO A 109 -11.55 -5.91 2.02
C PRO A 109 -12.02 -6.99 3.01
N ALA A 110 -13.32 -7.10 3.25
CA ALA A 110 -13.89 -8.12 4.12
C ALA A 110 -13.58 -9.55 3.66
N ARG A 111 -13.42 -9.76 2.36
CA ARG A 111 -13.05 -11.05 1.77
C ARG A 111 -11.58 -11.42 2.05
N PHE A 112 -10.68 -10.43 2.11
CA PHE A 112 -9.24 -10.63 2.20
C PHE A 112 -8.71 -10.48 3.63
N MET A 113 -9.28 -9.57 4.42
CA MET A 113 -8.80 -9.26 5.77
C MET A 113 -8.80 -10.43 6.74
N PRO A 114 -9.73 -11.41 6.71
CA PRO A 114 -9.67 -12.59 7.55
C PRO A 114 -8.62 -13.62 7.12
N THR A 115 -7.91 -13.40 6.04
CA THR A 115 -6.90 -14.32 5.48
C THR A 115 -5.48 -13.87 5.84
N SER A 116 -4.48 -14.71 5.54
CA SER A 116 -3.06 -14.35 5.64
C SER A 116 -2.68 -13.12 4.80
N ARG A 117 -3.50 -12.76 3.82
CA ARG A 117 -3.29 -11.59 2.96
C ARG A 117 -3.48 -10.26 3.69
N ALA A 118 -4.13 -10.26 4.86
CA ALA A 118 -4.24 -9.07 5.72
C ALA A 118 -2.86 -8.51 6.14
N SER A 119 -1.85 -9.37 6.30
CA SER A 119 -0.48 -8.96 6.66
C SER A 119 0.18 -8.06 5.61
N HIS A 120 -0.31 -8.07 4.37
CA HIS A 120 0.19 -7.25 3.26
C HIS A 120 -0.67 -6.01 2.97
N ALA A 121 -1.72 -5.80 3.75
CA ALA A 121 -2.65 -4.68 3.55
C ALA A 121 -1.96 -3.32 3.64
N GLY A 122 -0.98 -3.15 4.53
CA GLY A 122 -0.21 -1.92 4.66
C GLY A 122 0.61 -1.61 3.39
N ALA A 123 1.32 -2.60 2.85
CA ALA A 123 2.09 -2.44 1.61
C ALA A 123 1.17 -2.17 0.41
N LEU A 124 0.02 -2.86 0.33
CA LEU A 124 -0.98 -2.60 -0.71
C LEU A 124 -1.60 -1.21 -0.61
N LEU A 125 -1.86 -0.72 0.59
CA LEU A 125 -2.38 0.62 0.79
C LEU A 125 -1.35 1.67 0.37
N ARG A 126 -0.10 1.51 0.78
CA ARG A 126 1.00 2.37 0.33
C ARG A 126 1.10 2.39 -1.19
N PHE A 127 1.06 1.23 -1.84
CA PHE A 127 1.06 1.09 -3.29
C PHE A 127 -0.14 1.80 -3.95
N ALA A 128 -1.36 1.57 -3.45
CA ALA A 128 -2.58 2.13 -4.01
C ALA A 128 -2.66 3.67 -3.89
N LEU A 129 -2.07 4.26 -2.86
CA LEU A 129 -2.03 5.70 -2.63
C LEU A 129 -0.85 6.40 -3.35
N SER A 130 0.08 5.64 -3.90
CA SER A 130 1.28 6.17 -4.58
C SER A 130 1.01 6.41 -6.06
N ASN A 131 1.72 7.37 -6.65
CA ASN A 131 1.70 7.58 -8.09
C ASN A 131 2.50 6.48 -8.83
N LEU A 132 2.42 6.46 -10.16
CA LEU A 132 3.04 5.42 -11.00
C LEU A 132 4.55 5.28 -10.77
N GLU A 133 5.25 6.40 -10.67
CA GLU A 133 6.71 6.39 -10.47
C GLU A 133 7.07 5.79 -9.10
N ALA A 134 6.39 6.20 -8.05
CA ALA A 134 6.57 5.65 -6.70
C ALA A 134 6.17 4.16 -6.63
N GLN A 135 5.11 3.76 -7.32
CA GLN A 135 4.72 2.35 -7.45
C GLN A 135 5.83 1.51 -8.10
N ARG A 136 6.45 2.03 -9.17
CA ARG A 136 7.57 1.37 -9.85
C ARG A 136 8.77 1.24 -8.92
N GLN A 137 9.14 2.30 -8.19
CA GLN A 137 10.23 2.29 -7.23
C GLN A 137 10.01 1.29 -6.11
N MET A 138 8.79 1.15 -5.61
CA MET A 138 8.44 0.19 -4.56
C MET A 138 8.75 -1.26 -4.94
N LEU A 139 8.75 -1.64 -6.22
CA LEU A 139 9.05 -3.00 -6.66
C LEU A 139 10.52 -3.37 -6.47
N PHE A 140 11.40 -2.38 -6.37
CA PHE A 140 12.84 -2.57 -6.25
C PHE A 140 13.39 -2.16 -4.89
N GLU A 141 12.54 -1.69 -3.99
CA GLU A 141 12.93 -1.38 -2.61
C GLU A 141 13.36 -2.67 -1.87
N GLY A 142 14.47 -2.61 -1.16
CA GLY A 142 14.98 -3.73 -0.40
C GLY A 142 15.81 -4.75 -1.20
N GLN A 143 16.00 -4.55 -2.49
CA GLN A 143 16.89 -5.39 -3.31
C GLN A 143 18.38 -5.08 -3.12
N ASP A 144 18.72 -4.00 -2.44
CA ASP A 144 20.09 -3.65 -2.03
C ASP A 144 20.62 -4.46 -0.83
N ALA A 145 19.80 -5.34 -0.26
CA ALA A 145 20.25 -6.32 0.72
C ALA A 145 20.96 -7.45 -0.04
N GLU A 146 22.27 -7.47 0.07
CA GLU A 146 23.31 -8.37 -0.44
C GLU A 146 22.83 -9.60 -1.23
N PRO A 147 23.46 -9.91 -2.38
CA PRO A 147 23.25 -11.20 -3.02
C PRO A 147 23.62 -12.28 -2.00
N GLY A 148 22.64 -13.03 -1.58
CA GLY A 148 22.86 -14.20 -0.75
C GLY A 148 23.96 -15.08 -1.39
N PRO A 149 24.72 -15.86 -0.59
CA PRO A 149 25.86 -16.59 -1.10
C PRO A 149 25.44 -17.44 -2.30
N SER A 150 26.05 -17.16 -3.42
CA SER A 150 26.02 -18.00 -4.60
C SER A 150 26.21 -19.44 -4.14
N LEU A 151 25.22 -20.30 -4.38
CA LEU A 151 25.44 -21.74 -4.37
C LEU A 151 26.38 -22.06 -5.55
N ALA A 152 27.66 -21.79 -5.34
CA ALA A 152 28.72 -22.28 -6.20
C ALA A 152 28.68 -23.80 -6.12
N ALA A 153 28.41 -24.38 -7.28
CA ALA A 153 28.76 -25.71 -7.73
C ALA A 153 29.43 -26.61 -6.68
N ALA A 154 28.71 -27.59 -6.19
CA ALA A 154 29.32 -28.85 -5.77
C ALA A 154 29.56 -29.65 -7.03
N GLY A 155 30.85 -29.75 -7.42
CA GLY A 155 31.33 -30.71 -8.39
C GLY A 155 31.27 -32.15 -7.85
#